data_540c65fe916b133838167a8a466c3a7d
#
_entry.id   540c65fe916b133838167a8a466c3a7d
#
_cell.length_a   1.000
_cell.length_b   1.000
_cell.length_c   1.000
_cell.angle_alpha   90.00
_cell.angle_beta   90.00
_cell.angle_gamma   90.00
#
_symmetry.space_group_name_H-M   'P 1'
#
loop_
_entity.id
_entity.type
_entity.pdbx_description
1 polymer ?
#
loop_
_entity_poly.entity_id
_entity_poly.type
_entity_poly.pdbx_seq_one_letter_code
_entity_poly.pdbx_strand_id
1 'polypeptide(L)'
;RNSVKVTDEVVPITKRGKICFYKDYLYISSPDKGIHIVDNRNPASPRIAGFVELIGNEDLSIKDDKLYADSYVDLVWFDISDPERPELEGRVENAFRYALPTIENGYGLDYNMCYSEEARPKGVVVGWEPKEREETIYHYPSYGGDLIANDAAPGTSTQGVNGSMARFSIYGKYLYTVEQNIMCVFDLSGDKPVLTTNDIWLQRDVETLFNYKDKMFMGTPTGMLIYSLEDPLAPK
;
A
#
# COMPACT_ATOMS: atom_id res chain seq x y z
N ARG A 1 14.87 -7.26 4.36
CA ARG A 1 14.25 -8.36 3.56
C ARG A 1 14.24 -9.71 4.29
N ASN A 2 15.12 -9.94 5.24
CA ASN A 2 15.23 -11.22 5.98
C ASN A 2 14.50 -11.19 7.33
N SER A 3 13.64 -10.21 7.58
CA SER A 3 12.98 -9.99 8.87
C SER A 3 11.56 -10.55 8.97
N VAL A 4 11.11 -11.30 7.96
CA VAL A 4 9.78 -11.93 8.03
C VAL A 4 9.80 -13.03 9.08
N LYS A 5 8.91 -12.94 10.06
CA LYS A 5 8.79 -13.92 11.13
C LYS A 5 7.32 -14.20 11.42
N VAL A 6 6.95 -15.46 11.44
CA VAL A 6 5.64 -15.91 11.90
C VAL A 6 5.75 -16.33 13.36
N THR A 7 4.84 -15.84 14.19
CA THR A 7 4.83 -16.10 15.63
C THR A 7 3.40 -16.35 16.12
N ASP A 8 3.26 -17.14 17.15
CA ASP A 8 2.02 -17.37 17.90
C ASP A 8 1.82 -16.37 19.06
N GLU A 9 2.70 -15.37 19.17
CA GLU A 9 2.58 -14.32 20.16
C GLU A 9 1.32 -13.48 19.93
N VAL A 10 0.64 -13.14 21.03
CA VAL A 10 -0.52 -12.27 21.03
C VAL A 10 -0.07 -10.81 20.95
N VAL A 11 0.06 -10.29 19.75
CA VAL A 11 0.36 -8.87 19.49
C VAL A 11 -0.94 -8.07 19.52
N PRO A 12 -1.09 -7.01 20.33
CA PRO A 12 -2.29 -6.19 20.36
C PRO A 12 -2.51 -5.43 19.05
N ILE A 13 -3.74 -5.40 18.56
CA ILE A 13 -4.13 -4.62 17.38
C ILE A 13 -4.28 -3.15 17.80
N THR A 14 -3.28 -2.32 17.49
CA THR A 14 -3.28 -0.88 17.84
C THR A 14 -3.72 0.00 16.66
N LYS A 15 -3.35 -0.37 15.46
CA LYS A 15 -3.74 0.29 14.21
C LYS A 15 -4.20 -0.78 13.23
N ARG A 16 -5.27 -0.53 12.52
CA ARG A 16 -5.87 -1.48 11.58
C ARG A 16 -5.77 -0.92 10.17
N GLY A 17 -5.28 -1.72 9.26
CA GLY A 17 -5.37 -1.53 7.83
C GLY A 17 -6.46 -2.41 7.22
N LYS A 18 -6.16 -3.03 6.09
CA LYS A 18 -7.07 -3.91 5.39
C LYS A 18 -7.34 -5.22 6.14
N ILE A 19 -8.55 -5.72 5.99
CA ILE A 19 -9.01 -6.98 6.55
C ILE A 19 -9.38 -7.90 5.40
N CYS A 20 -8.80 -9.09 5.37
CA CYS A 20 -9.18 -10.15 4.45
C CYS A 20 -9.71 -11.37 5.20
N PHE A 21 -10.76 -11.97 4.64
CA PHE A 21 -11.33 -13.20 5.15
C PHE A 21 -10.73 -14.39 4.42
N TYR A 22 -10.38 -15.42 5.17
CA TYR A 22 -9.96 -16.68 4.61
C TYR A 22 -10.44 -17.83 5.51
N LYS A 23 -11.32 -18.69 4.98
CA LYS A 23 -12.02 -19.70 5.77
C LYS A 23 -12.68 -19.05 7.01
N ASP A 24 -12.40 -19.53 8.19
CA ASP A 24 -12.90 -18.99 9.46
C ASP A 24 -11.88 -18.04 10.15
N TYR A 25 -10.96 -17.44 9.39
CA TYR A 25 -9.92 -16.55 9.90
C TYR A 25 -10.00 -15.17 9.27
N LEU A 26 -9.50 -14.18 10.01
CA LEU A 26 -9.27 -12.82 9.52
C LEU A 26 -7.77 -12.55 9.51
N TYR A 27 -7.28 -12.08 8.37
CA TYR A 27 -5.97 -11.50 8.25
C TYR A 27 -6.12 -9.99 8.25
N ILE A 28 -5.50 -9.32 9.24
CA ILE A 28 -5.65 -7.89 9.47
C ILE A 28 -4.29 -7.23 9.37
N SER A 29 -4.11 -6.38 8.35
CA SER A 29 -2.90 -5.56 8.25
C SER A 29 -2.80 -4.62 9.45
N SER A 30 -1.60 -4.56 10.02
CA SER A 30 -1.21 -3.56 11.02
C SER A 30 -0.09 -2.73 10.38
N PRO A 31 -0.40 -1.55 9.82
CA PRO A 31 0.53 -0.77 9.02
C PRO A 31 1.92 -0.65 9.67
N ASP A 32 2.96 -0.82 8.86
CA ASP A 32 4.38 -0.83 9.21
C ASP A 32 4.84 -1.97 10.12
N LYS A 33 3.95 -2.80 10.67
CA LYS A 33 4.30 -3.86 11.63
C LYS A 33 4.16 -5.26 11.05
N GLY A 34 3.04 -5.52 10.36
CA GLY A 34 2.77 -6.85 9.82
C GLY A 34 1.29 -7.21 9.80
N ILE A 35 0.98 -8.49 9.97
CA ILE A 35 -0.37 -9.02 9.74
C ILE A 35 -0.80 -9.85 10.95
N HIS A 36 -1.91 -9.47 11.57
CA HIS A 36 -2.56 -10.27 12.60
C HIS A 36 -3.37 -11.40 11.98
N ILE A 37 -3.29 -12.57 12.60
CA ILE A 37 -4.12 -13.73 12.30
C ILE A 37 -5.14 -13.85 13.42
N VAL A 38 -6.41 -13.76 13.08
CA VAL A 38 -7.50 -13.82 14.04
C VAL A 38 -8.37 -15.04 13.73
N ASP A 39 -8.46 -15.95 14.67
CA ASP A 39 -9.40 -17.05 14.66
C ASP A 39 -10.83 -16.51 14.90
N ASN A 40 -11.68 -16.63 13.91
CA ASN A 40 -13.05 -16.16 13.89
C ASN A 40 -14.07 -17.30 13.82
N ARG A 41 -13.68 -18.54 14.16
CA ARG A 41 -14.60 -19.69 14.24
C ARG A 41 -15.76 -19.43 15.17
N ASN A 42 -15.55 -18.61 16.18
CA ASN A 42 -16.61 -18.06 17.00
C ASN A 42 -16.66 -16.52 16.85
N PRO A 43 -17.49 -15.97 15.95
CA PRO A 43 -17.57 -14.52 15.73
C PRO A 43 -18.00 -13.68 16.93
N ALA A 44 -18.65 -14.31 17.93
CA ALA A 44 -19.02 -13.65 19.18
C ALA A 44 -17.82 -13.50 20.15
N SER A 45 -16.73 -14.24 19.91
CA SER A 45 -15.52 -14.19 20.74
C SER A 45 -14.29 -14.52 19.87
N PRO A 46 -13.89 -13.64 18.93
CA PRO A 46 -12.71 -13.84 18.11
C PRO A 46 -11.44 -13.75 18.96
N ARG A 47 -10.41 -14.50 18.61
CA ARG A 47 -9.13 -14.49 19.31
C ARG A 47 -7.95 -14.29 18.35
N ILE A 48 -6.93 -13.58 18.79
CA ILE A 48 -5.67 -13.50 18.04
C ILE A 48 -5.02 -14.88 18.11
N ALA A 49 -4.76 -15.48 16.96
CA ALA A 49 -4.14 -16.80 16.80
C ALA A 49 -2.64 -16.70 16.49
N GLY A 50 -2.19 -15.58 15.93
CA GLY A 50 -0.79 -15.36 15.59
C GLY A 50 -0.53 -14.00 14.95
N PHE A 51 0.73 -13.77 14.61
CA PHE A 51 1.19 -12.55 13.97
C PHE A 51 2.31 -12.85 12.98
N VAL A 52 2.21 -12.26 11.79
CA VAL A 52 3.28 -12.24 10.80
C VAL A 52 3.99 -10.90 10.91
N GLU A 53 5.21 -10.89 11.46
CA GLU A 53 6.06 -9.70 11.45
C GLU A 53 6.51 -9.43 10.01
N LEU A 54 5.99 -8.36 9.43
CA LEU A 54 6.24 -7.95 8.05
C LEU A 54 6.36 -6.44 7.99
N ILE A 55 7.57 -5.95 8.21
CA ILE A 55 7.85 -4.51 8.27
C ILE A 55 7.56 -3.86 6.92
N GLY A 56 6.91 -2.69 6.95
CA GLY A 56 6.48 -1.95 5.76
C GLY A 56 5.25 -2.57 5.07
N ASN A 57 4.50 -3.44 5.77
CA ASN A 57 3.21 -3.90 5.29
C ASN A 57 2.15 -2.82 5.52
N GLU A 58 1.40 -2.52 4.49
CA GLU A 58 0.24 -1.63 4.54
C GLU A 58 -1.02 -2.29 3.99
N ASP A 59 -0.87 -3.17 2.99
CA ASP A 59 -2.02 -3.82 2.34
C ASP A 59 -1.79 -5.31 2.14
N LEU A 60 -2.88 -6.02 1.92
CA LEU A 60 -2.87 -7.46 1.66
C LEU A 60 -4.08 -7.89 0.81
N SER A 61 -3.94 -8.99 0.12
CA SER A 61 -5.02 -9.65 -0.61
C SER A 61 -4.84 -11.15 -0.59
N ILE A 62 -5.95 -11.88 -0.63
CA ILE A 62 -5.94 -13.34 -0.59
C ILE A 62 -6.60 -13.87 -1.85
N LYS A 63 -5.97 -14.87 -2.44
CA LYS A 63 -6.53 -15.66 -3.52
C LYS A 63 -6.16 -17.12 -3.32
N ASP A 64 -7.18 -17.98 -3.35
CA ASP A 64 -7.04 -19.39 -3.05
C ASP A 64 -6.37 -19.58 -1.67
N ASP A 65 -5.34 -20.39 -1.57
CA ASP A 65 -4.59 -20.61 -0.33
C ASP A 65 -3.35 -19.71 -0.22
N LYS A 66 -3.32 -18.56 -0.92
CA LYS A 66 -2.19 -17.63 -0.93
C LYS A 66 -2.56 -16.23 -0.46
N LEU A 67 -1.75 -15.72 0.46
CA LEU A 67 -1.78 -14.35 0.95
C LEU A 67 -0.68 -13.53 0.26
N TYR A 68 -1.05 -12.45 -0.39
CA TYR A 68 -0.16 -11.48 -1.03
C TYR A 68 -0.13 -10.22 -0.19
N ALA A 69 1.06 -9.68 0.08
CA ALA A 69 1.23 -8.49 0.90
C ALA A 69 2.41 -7.66 0.40
N ASP A 70 2.39 -6.37 0.69
CA ASP A 70 3.55 -5.50 0.48
C ASP A 70 4.53 -5.58 1.67
N SER A 71 5.78 -5.25 1.39
CA SER A 71 6.84 -5.03 2.39
C SER A 71 7.74 -3.93 1.85
N TYR A 72 7.39 -2.68 2.11
CA TYR A 72 7.94 -1.49 1.46
C TYR A 72 7.82 -1.57 -0.07
N VAL A 73 8.93 -1.77 -0.77
CA VAL A 73 8.99 -1.83 -2.23
C VAL A 73 8.81 -3.24 -2.81
N ASP A 74 8.65 -4.25 -1.97
CA ASP A 74 8.58 -5.65 -2.40
C ASP A 74 7.16 -6.21 -2.26
N LEU A 75 6.76 -7.09 -3.19
CA LEU A 75 5.60 -7.95 -3.06
C LEU A 75 6.04 -9.29 -2.48
N VAL A 76 5.42 -9.72 -1.38
CA VAL A 76 5.65 -11.03 -0.75
C VAL A 76 4.40 -11.88 -0.81
N TRP A 77 4.56 -13.21 -0.79
CA TRP A 77 3.41 -14.11 -0.67
C TRP A 77 3.71 -15.28 0.25
N PHE A 78 2.64 -15.75 0.86
CA PHE A 78 2.64 -16.82 1.83
C PHE A 78 1.65 -17.91 1.41
N ASP A 79 1.99 -19.16 1.65
CA ASP A 79 1.01 -20.24 1.73
C ASP A 79 0.26 -20.10 3.06
N ILE A 80 -1.06 -20.12 2.98
CA ILE A 80 -1.98 -20.04 4.14
C ILE A 80 -2.94 -21.24 4.19
N SER A 81 -2.56 -22.35 3.58
CA SER A 81 -3.35 -23.60 3.63
C SER A 81 -3.59 -24.03 5.09
N ASP A 82 -2.58 -23.83 5.97
CA ASP A 82 -2.74 -23.77 7.43
C ASP A 82 -2.89 -22.30 7.85
N PRO A 83 -4.10 -21.83 8.17
CA PRO A 83 -4.35 -20.43 8.46
C PRO A 83 -3.60 -19.87 9.68
N GLU A 84 -3.26 -20.73 10.64
CA GLU A 84 -2.54 -20.29 11.85
C GLU A 84 -1.02 -20.25 11.64
N ARG A 85 -0.51 -20.86 10.55
CA ARG A 85 0.93 -20.99 10.28
C ARG A 85 1.27 -20.62 8.84
N PRO A 86 1.14 -19.34 8.44
CA PRO A 86 1.56 -18.89 7.12
C PRO A 86 3.02 -19.23 6.86
N GLU A 87 3.30 -19.78 5.68
CA GLU A 87 4.67 -20.06 5.24
C GLU A 87 5.07 -19.10 4.13
N LEU A 88 6.17 -18.36 4.32
CA LEU A 88 6.70 -17.47 3.29
C LEU A 88 7.20 -18.29 2.10
N GLU A 89 6.53 -18.17 0.95
CA GLU A 89 6.92 -18.86 -0.28
C GLU A 89 7.87 -18.05 -1.15
N GLY A 90 7.76 -16.71 -1.12
CA GLY A 90 8.63 -15.93 -1.96
C GLY A 90 8.42 -14.42 -1.92
N ARG A 91 9.16 -13.75 -2.82
CA ARG A 91 9.22 -12.30 -2.92
C ARG A 91 9.52 -11.87 -4.35
N VAL A 92 8.80 -10.86 -4.84
CA VAL A 92 9.19 -10.06 -6.01
C VAL A 92 9.84 -8.79 -5.50
N GLU A 93 11.15 -8.66 -5.70
CA GLU A 93 11.90 -7.50 -5.25
C GLU A 93 11.63 -6.28 -6.13
N ASN A 94 11.56 -5.09 -5.50
CA ASN A 94 11.33 -3.80 -6.16
C ASN A 94 10.07 -3.79 -7.05
N ALA A 95 9.03 -4.50 -6.61
CA ALA A 95 7.71 -4.53 -7.27
C ALA A 95 7.06 -3.15 -7.26
N PHE A 96 7.27 -2.37 -6.19
CA PHE A 96 6.69 -1.04 -5.96
C PHE A 96 7.79 0.02 -5.92
N ARG A 97 8.22 0.47 -7.10
CA ARG A 97 9.42 1.32 -7.25
C ARG A 97 9.32 2.69 -6.60
N TYR A 98 8.10 3.17 -6.39
CA TYR A 98 7.81 4.51 -5.90
C TYR A 98 7.24 4.52 -4.49
N ALA A 99 7.14 3.33 -3.86
CA ALA A 99 6.67 3.23 -2.49
C ALA A 99 7.60 3.95 -1.52
N LEU A 100 7.03 4.85 -0.74
CA LEU A 100 7.72 5.59 0.31
C LEU A 100 6.93 5.45 1.62
N PRO A 101 7.62 5.39 2.76
CA PRO A 101 6.95 5.39 4.05
C PRO A 101 6.07 6.64 4.22
N THR A 102 4.99 6.49 4.98
CA THR A 102 4.09 7.59 5.31
C THR A 102 4.85 8.70 6.04
N ILE A 103 4.60 9.96 5.66
CA ILE A 103 5.17 11.14 6.31
C ILE A 103 4.18 11.65 7.34
N GLU A 104 4.66 11.98 8.53
CA GLU A 104 3.84 12.63 9.56
C GLU A 104 3.38 14.03 9.11
N ASN A 105 2.17 14.41 9.52
CA ASN A 105 1.60 15.71 9.18
C ASN A 105 2.49 16.87 9.64
N GLY A 106 2.72 17.82 8.75
CA GLY A 106 3.49 19.03 9.02
C GLY A 106 4.94 18.99 8.50
N TYR A 107 5.38 17.85 7.96
CA TYR A 107 6.70 17.75 7.33
C TYR A 107 6.60 17.75 5.81
N GLY A 108 7.53 18.45 5.17
CA GLY A 108 7.71 18.41 3.71
C GLY A 108 8.75 17.36 3.29
N LEU A 109 8.53 16.72 2.16
CA LEU A 109 9.47 15.76 1.59
C LEU A 109 10.28 16.39 0.45
N ASP A 110 11.59 16.18 0.46
CA ASP A 110 12.42 16.45 -0.71
C ASP A 110 12.37 15.24 -1.66
N TYR A 111 11.42 15.26 -2.58
CA TYR A 111 11.24 14.21 -3.57
C TYR A 111 12.50 13.97 -4.43
N ASN A 112 13.28 15.00 -4.70
CA ASN A 112 14.49 14.85 -5.51
C ASN A 112 15.51 13.96 -4.81
N MET A 113 15.62 14.05 -3.49
CA MET A 113 16.52 13.16 -2.73
C MET A 113 16.05 11.70 -2.76
N CYS A 114 14.73 11.45 -2.79
CA CYS A 114 14.19 10.09 -2.73
C CYS A 114 14.31 9.35 -4.07
N TYR A 115 14.21 10.07 -5.18
CA TYR A 115 14.16 9.50 -6.53
C TYR A 115 15.39 9.81 -7.38
N SER A 116 16.42 10.47 -6.82
CA SER A 116 17.66 10.71 -7.56
C SER A 116 18.36 9.40 -7.92
N GLU A 117 19.09 9.41 -9.03
CA GLU A 117 19.92 8.26 -9.43
C GLU A 117 20.99 7.92 -8.37
N GLU A 118 21.37 8.88 -7.55
CA GLU A 118 22.32 8.71 -6.44
C GLU A 118 21.70 8.01 -5.22
N ALA A 119 20.39 8.15 -4.99
CA ALA A 119 19.68 7.56 -3.85
C ALA A 119 19.24 6.13 -4.14
N ARG A 120 18.75 5.85 -5.35
CA ARG A 120 18.21 4.54 -5.74
C ARG A 120 19.15 3.33 -5.55
N PRO A 121 20.47 3.42 -5.82
CA PRO A 121 21.35 2.26 -5.64
C PRO A 121 21.63 1.91 -4.18
N LYS A 122 21.29 2.79 -3.23
CA LYS A 122 21.71 2.67 -1.83
C LYS A 122 20.79 1.83 -0.97
N GLY A 123 19.60 1.48 -1.46
CA GLY A 123 18.66 0.63 -0.71
C GLY A 123 17.21 1.09 -0.80
N VAL A 124 16.44 0.71 0.21
CA VAL A 124 15.00 1.01 0.34
C VAL A 124 14.84 2.07 1.44
N VAL A 125 14.00 3.08 1.18
CA VAL A 125 13.62 4.05 2.20
C VAL A 125 12.66 3.37 3.18
N VAL A 126 13.04 3.31 4.43
CA VAL A 126 12.27 2.61 5.48
C VAL A 126 11.71 3.56 6.54
N GLY A 127 11.99 4.84 6.45
CA GLY A 127 11.51 5.86 7.39
C GLY A 127 12.14 7.22 7.11
N TRP A 128 11.73 8.19 7.91
CA TRP A 128 12.12 9.59 7.80
C TRP A 128 12.70 10.10 9.11
N GLU A 129 13.72 10.93 9.01
CA GLU A 129 14.24 11.70 10.12
C GLU A 129 13.94 13.18 9.85
N PRO A 130 13.25 13.91 10.76
CA PRO A 130 13.01 15.33 10.60
C PRO A 130 14.35 16.09 10.70
N LYS A 131 14.56 17.04 9.78
CA LYS A 131 15.68 17.95 9.80
C LYS A 131 15.18 19.37 9.63
N GLU A 132 15.72 20.30 10.40
CA GLU A 132 15.52 21.72 10.16
C GLU A 132 16.27 22.13 8.89
N ARG A 133 15.59 22.87 8.03
CA ARG A 133 16.16 23.45 6.82
C ARG A 133 15.91 24.96 6.83
N GLU A 134 16.97 25.72 6.70
CA GLU A 134 16.85 27.15 6.41
C GLU A 134 16.45 27.33 4.95
N GLU A 135 15.25 27.84 4.70
CA GLU A 135 14.82 28.24 3.36
C GLU A 135 15.00 29.74 3.20
N THR A 136 15.82 30.12 2.23
CA THR A 136 15.88 31.50 1.81
C THR A 136 14.68 31.81 0.92
N ILE A 137 13.66 32.46 1.48
CA ILE A 137 12.51 32.92 0.70
C ILE A 137 12.96 34.12 -0.13
N TYR A 138 13.18 33.91 -1.43
CA TYR A 138 13.40 35.01 -2.36
C TYR A 138 12.06 35.67 -2.65
N HIS A 139 11.83 36.81 -2.03
CA HIS A 139 10.73 37.70 -2.40
C HIS A 139 11.10 38.36 -3.74
N TYR A 140 10.54 37.84 -4.83
CA TYR A 140 10.54 38.60 -6.08
C TYR A 140 9.56 39.74 -5.95
N PRO A 141 9.97 41.01 -6.13
CA PRO A 141 9.03 42.12 -6.16
C PRO A 141 8.09 41.92 -7.35
N SER A 142 6.82 41.61 -7.04
CA SER A 142 5.75 41.54 -8.02
C SER A 142 5.48 42.94 -8.55
N TYR A 143 5.86 43.23 -9.78
CA TYR A 143 5.44 44.43 -10.48
C TYR A 143 3.96 44.31 -10.88
N GLY A 144 3.11 44.95 -10.14
CA GLY A 144 1.79 45.43 -10.55
C GLY A 144 0.70 44.39 -10.78
N GLY A 145 -0.21 44.30 -9.83
CA GLY A 145 -1.53 43.69 -9.98
C GLY A 145 -2.04 43.21 -8.62
N ASP A 146 -2.99 43.93 -8.06
CA ASP A 146 -3.79 43.49 -6.92
C ASP A 146 -4.49 42.15 -7.26
N LEU A 147 -3.79 41.07 -7.03
CA LEU A 147 -4.38 39.75 -6.91
C LEU A 147 -4.26 39.38 -5.44
N ILE A 148 -5.41 39.30 -4.80
CA ILE A 148 -5.61 38.81 -3.44
C ILE A 148 -4.73 37.55 -3.30
N ALA A 149 -3.64 37.68 -2.51
CA ALA A 149 -2.89 36.53 -2.09
C ALA A 149 -3.83 35.66 -1.25
N ASN A 150 -4.42 34.65 -1.87
CA ASN A 150 -4.84 33.51 -1.11
C ASN A 150 -3.56 32.93 -0.52
N ASP A 151 -3.34 33.13 0.77
CA ASP A 151 -2.50 32.28 1.58
C ASP A 151 -3.03 30.84 1.40
N ALA A 152 -2.60 30.20 0.33
CA ALA A 152 -2.63 28.75 0.25
C ALA A 152 -1.63 28.30 1.32
N ALA A 153 -2.13 28.05 2.51
CA ALA A 153 -1.44 27.19 3.45
C ALA A 153 -0.92 25.98 2.66
N PRO A 154 0.32 25.51 2.89
CA PRO A 154 0.81 24.30 2.24
C PRO A 154 -0.28 23.25 2.41
N GLY A 155 -0.76 22.76 1.27
CA GLY A 155 -1.91 21.87 1.25
C GLY A 155 -1.63 20.72 2.19
N THR A 156 -2.31 20.78 3.34
CA THR A 156 -2.48 19.61 4.18
C THR A 156 -3.20 18.62 3.29
N SER A 157 -2.46 17.65 2.76
CA SER A 157 -3.08 16.43 2.31
C SER A 157 -3.81 15.89 3.54
N THR A 158 -5.09 16.17 3.63
CA THR A 158 -5.95 15.50 4.59
C THR A 158 -5.98 14.05 4.15
N GLN A 159 -5.00 13.27 4.62
CA GLN A 159 -5.17 11.84 4.65
C GLN A 159 -6.48 11.59 5.37
N GLY A 160 -7.45 11.02 4.65
CA GLY A 160 -8.73 10.65 5.22
C GLY A 160 -8.49 9.78 6.43
N VAL A 161 -8.64 10.35 7.59
CA VAL A 161 -8.57 9.64 8.87
C VAL A 161 -9.77 8.73 8.89
N ASN A 162 -9.61 7.43 8.67
CA ASN A 162 -10.57 6.32 8.83
C ASN A 162 -11.06 5.57 7.57
N GLY A 163 -10.37 5.62 6.44
CA GLY A 163 -10.60 4.65 5.36
C GLY A 163 -9.55 3.53 5.40
N SER A 164 -9.96 2.28 5.30
CA SER A 164 -9.03 1.21 4.92
C SER A 164 -8.51 1.55 3.53
N MET A 165 -7.27 1.96 3.40
CA MET A 165 -6.64 2.25 2.11
C MET A 165 -6.34 0.90 1.43
N ALA A 166 -7.35 0.32 0.78
CA ALA A 166 -7.19 -0.92 0.05
C ALA A 166 -6.54 -0.62 -1.30
N ARG A 167 -5.24 -0.79 -1.40
CA ARG A 167 -4.44 -0.58 -2.63
C ARG A 167 -4.24 -1.85 -3.46
N PHE A 168 -4.62 -3.00 -2.89
CA PHE A 168 -4.57 -4.31 -3.54
C PHE A 168 -5.98 -4.79 -3.87
N SER A 169 -6.19 -5.27 -5.09
CA SER A 169 -7.43 -5.92 -5.50
C SER A 169 -7.17 -7.02 -6.50
N ILE A 170 -7.88 -8.14 -6.36
CA ILE A 170 -7.73 -9.30 -7.26
C ILE A 170 -8.97 -9.43 -8.15
N TYR A 171 -8.74 -9.56 -9.45
CA TYR A 171 -9.77 -9.88 -10.43
C TYR A 171 -9.33 -11.05 -11.30
N GLY A 172 -10.07 -12.14 -11.24
CA GLY A 172 -9.69 -13.38 -11.90
C GLY A 172 -8.34 -13.90 -11.40
N LYS A 173 -7.37 -13.96 -12.28
CA LYS A 173 -5.99 -14.39 -11.97
C LYS A 173 -5.02 -13.22 -11.82
N TYR A 174 -5.48 -11.99 -11.81
CA TYR A 174 -4.64 -10.81 -11.76
C TYR A 174 -4.76 -10.08 -10.43
N LEU A 175 -3.62 -9.73 -9.85
CA LEU A 175 -3.51 -8.81 -8.73
C LEU A 175 -3.18 -7.43 -9.27
N TYR A 176 -4.04 -6.47 -8.98
CA TYR A 176 -3.82 -5.05 -9.20
C TYR A 176 -3.32 -4.41 -7.93
N THR A 177 -2.28 -3.63 -8.05
CA THR A 177 -1.73 -2.86 -6.94
C THR A 177 -1.59 -1.41 -7.37
N VAL A 178 -1.91 -0.48 -6.47
CA VAL A 178 -1.78 0.94 -6.74
C VAL A 178 -0.89 1.59 -5.69
N GLU A 179 0.09 2.33 -6.15
CA GLU A 179 0.94 3.18 -5.35
C GLU A 179 0.82 4.62 -5.84
N GLN A 180 0.22 5.50 -5.04
CA GLN A 180 -0.14 6.86 -5.45
C GLN A 180 -1.02 6.84 -6.71
N ASN A 181 -0.48 7.27 -7.84
CA ASN A 181 -1.16 7.28 -9.14
C ASN A 181 -0.58 6.28 -10.14
N ILE A 182 0.12 5.26 -9.67
CA ILE A 182 0.72 4.23 -10.52
C ILE A 182 0.11 2.88 -10.19
N MET A 183 -0.41 2.20 -11.18
CA MET A 183 -0.97 0.85 -11.06
C MET A 183 -0.04 -0.17 -11.72
N CYS A 184 0.17 -1.28 -11.03
CA CYS A 184 0.85 -2.46 -11.54
C CYS A 184 -0.09 -3.66 -11.58
N VAL A 185 0.12 -4.57 -12.53
CA VAL A 185 -0.67 -5.80 -12.70
C VAL A 185 0.25 -7.01 -12.63
N PHE A 186 -0.08 -7.93 -11.71
CA PHE A 186 0.63 -9.20 -11.58
C PHE A 186 -0.27 -10.36 -12.00
N ASP A 187 0.27 -11.27 -12.80
CA ASP A 187 -0.36 -12.57 -13.09
C ASP A 187 -0.04 -13.56 -11.96
N LEU A 188 -1.09 -14.12 -11.38
CA LEU A 188 -1.04 -15.08 -10.27
C LEU A 188 -1.29 -16.53 -10.72
N SER A 189 -1.30 -16.82 -12.02
CA SER A 189 -1.61 -18.17 -12.51
C SER A 189 -0.49 -19.19 -12.33
N GLY A 190 0.73 -18.75 -12.06
CA GLY A 190 1.88 -19.61 -11.80
C GLY A 190 2.21 -19.74 -10.30
N ASP A 191 3.29 -20.45 -10.00
CA ASP A 191 3.77 -20.66 -8.63
C ASP A 191 4.23 -19.36 -7.96
N LYS A 192 4.56 -18.35 -8.76
CA LYS A 192 4.96 -17.02 -8.27
C LYS A 192 4.26 -15.91 -9.04
N PRO A 193 3.95 -14.78 -8.40
CA PRO A 193 3.46 -13.60 -9.08
C PRO A 193 4.44 -13.10 -10.14
N VAL A 194 3.91 -12.80 -11.32
CA VAL A 194 4.69 -12.24 -12.43
C VAL A 194 4.16 -10.86 -12.76
N LEU A 195 5.02 -9.84 -12.63
CA LEU A 195 4.68 -8.49 -13.06
C LEU A 195 4.49 -8.48 -14.59
N THR A 196 3.25 -8.30 -15.03
CA THR A 196 2.86 -8.33 -16.46
C THR A 196 2.75 -6.95 -17.06
N THR A 197 2.22 -6.01 -16.27
CA THR A 197 2.10 -4.61 -16.68
C THR A 197 2.53 -3.74 -15.52
N ASN A 198 3.45 -2.84 -15.79
CA ASN A 198 3.95 -1.87 -14.82
C ASN A 198 3.66 -0.44 -15.29
N ASP A 199 3.70 0.49 -14.34
CA ASP A 199 3.66 1.93 -14.60
C ASP A 199 2.44 2.36 -15.44
N ILE A 200 1.24 1.80 -15.16
CA ILE A 200 -0.01 2.34 -15.67
C ILE A 200 -0.30 3.62 -14.91
N TRP A 201 -0.09 4.77 -15.56
CA TRP A 201 -0.31 6.07 -14.96
C TRP A 201 -1.79 6.40 -14.87
N LEU A 202 -2.27 6.59 -13.63
CA LEU A 202 -3.62 7.01 -13.36
C LEU A 202 -3.70 8.54 -13.36
N GLN A 203 -4.90 9.06 -13.61
CA GLN A 203 -5.10 10.52 -13.68
C GLN A 203 -4.95 11.23 -12.33
N ARG A 204 -5.07 10.50 -11.22
CA ARG A 204 -5.07 11.02 -9.85
C ARG A 204 -4.49 9.98 -8.91
N ASP A 205 -4.07 10.43 -7.73
CA ASP A 205 -3.73 9.54 -6.63
C ASP A 205 -4.94 8.74 -6.19
N VAL A 206 -4.73 7.46 -5.93
CA VAL A 206 -5.76 6.51 -5.53
C VAL A 206 -5.56 6.10 -4.08
N GLU A 207 -6.59 6.25 -3.29
CA GLU A 207 -6.58 5.88 -1.87
C GLU A 207 -7.14 4.47 -1.64
N THR A 208 -8.07 4.05 -2.48
CA THR A 208 -8.67 2.72 -2.36
C THR A 208 -9.13 2.20 -3.70
N LEU A 209 -9.09 0.89 -3.87
CA LEU A 209 -9.63 0.24 -5.06
C LEU A 209 -10.42 -1.02 -4.70
N PHE A 210 -11.45 -1.31 -5.48
CA PHE A 210 -12.19 -2.56 -5.41
C PHE A 210 -12.77 -2.90 -6.78
N ASN A 211 -12.99 -4.19 -7.00
CA ASN A 211 -13.55 -4.68 -8.25
C ASN A 211 -15.01 -5.10 -8.04
N TYR A 212 -15.85 -4.76 -9.00
CA TYR A 212 -17.22 -5.26 -9.07
C TYR A 212 -17.57 -5.60 -10.52
N LYS A 213 -17.89 -6.86 -10.77
CA LYS A 213 -18.07 -7.40 -12.15
C LYS A 213 -16.80 -7.12 -12.97
N ASP A 214 -16.98 -6.53 -14.15
CA ASP A 214 -15.95 -6.15 -15.13
C ASP A 214 -15.43 -4.71 -14.94
N LYS A 215 -15.64 -4.12 -13.77
CA LYS A 215 -15.22 -2.75 -13.45
C LYS A 215 -14.34 -2.71 -12.22
N MET A 216 -13.37 -1.81 -12.27
CA MET A 216 -12.55 -1.42 -11.13
C MET A 216 -12.94 -0.01 -10.70
N PHE A 217 -13.27 0.13 -9.44
CA PHE A 217 -13.62 1.40 -8.80
C PHE A 217 -12.44 1.85 -7.94
N MET A 218 -11.98 3.06 -8.18
CA MET A 218 -10.83 3.63 -7.48
C MET A 218 -11.24 4.94 -6.82
N GLY A 219 -11.24 4.96 -5.48
CA GLY A 219 -11.49 6.17 -4.71
C GLY A 219 -10.26 7.07 -4.73
N THR A 220 -10.49 8.36 -4.95
CA THR A 220 -9.47 9.42 -4.95
C THR A 220 -9.87 10.50 -3.95
N PRO A 221 -8.97 11.39 -3.52
CA PRO A 221 -9.30 12.47 -2.57
C PRO A 221 -10.47 13.36 -3.00
N THR A 222 -10.76 13.44 -4.29
CA THR A 222 -11.77 14.38 -4.83
C THR A 222 -12.87 13.70 -5.66
N GLY A 223 -12.92 12.37 -5.67
CA GLY A 223 -13.93 11.65 -6.46
C GLY A 223 -13.58 10.18 -6.67
N MET A 224 -14.02 9.63 -7.79
CA MET A 224 -13.84 8.22 -8.12
C MET A 224 -13.48 8.06 -9.59
N LEU A 225 -12.53 7.18 -9.88
CA LEU A 225 -12.24 6.69 -11.22
C LEU A 225 -12.90 5.32 -11.39
N ILE A 226 -13.42 5.06 -12.57
CA ILE A 226 -14.02 3.76 -12.92
C ILE A 226 -13.36 3.27 -14.22
N TYR A 227 -12.70 2.13 -14.10
CA TYR A 227 -12.00 1.51 -15.23
C TYR A 227 -12.67 0.21 -15.64
N SER A 228 -12.70 -0.06 -16.94
CA SER A 228 -13.12 -1.36 -17.48
C SER A 228 -12.00 -2.39 -17.32
N LEU A 229 -12.37 -3.60 -16.93
CA LEU A 229 -11.51 -4.78 -16.86
C LEU A 229 -11.80 -5.78 -17.99
N GLU A 230 -12.44 -5.34 -19.11
CA GLU A 230 -12.63 -6.17 -20.29
C GLU A 230 -11.29 -6.66 -20.86
N ASP A 231 -10.26 -5.82 -20.82
CA ASP A 231 -8.88 -6.22 -20.96
C ASP A 231 -8.18 -6.08 -19.60
N PRO A 232 -7.97 -7.19 -18.87
CA PRO A 232 -7.38 -7.15 -17.54
C PRO A 232 -5.93 -6.64 -17.49
N LEU A 233 -5.21 -6.68 -18.62
CA LEU A 233 -3.83 -6.19 -18.70
C LEU A 233 -3.74 -4.72 -19.09
N ALA A 234 -4.82 -4.14 -19.57
CA ALA A 234 -4.91 -2.75 -19.97
C ALA A 234 -6.22 -2.10 -19.49
N PRO A 235 -6.44 -1.98 -18.15
CA PRO A 235 -7.61 -1.32 -17.58
C PRO A 235 -7.74 0.12 -18.10
N LYS A 236 -8.97 0.55 -18.41
CA LYS A 236 -9.25 1.89 -18.98
C LYS A 236 -10.70 2.33 -18.78
#